data_df994f2f2977c212b7141e5f91e97867
#
_entry.id   df994f2f2977c212b7141e5f91e97867
#
_cell.length_a   1.000
_cell.length_b   1.000
_cell.length_c   1.000
_cell.angle_alpha   90.00
_cell.angle_beta   90.00
_cell.angle_gamma   90.00
#
_symmetry.space_group_name_H-M   'P 1'
#
loop_
_entity.id
_entity.type
_entity.pdbx_description
1 polymer ?
#
loop_
_entity_poly.entity_id
_entity_poly.type
_entity_poly.pdbx_seq_one_letter_code
_entity_poly.pdbx_strand_id
1 'polypeptide(L)'
;CPNAELGYRLPMLCKDPTTPIIINCAGRTRSIIGAQGLVLLDIPNPIYTLRNGTQGWRLAGFDLVHGASPLPLPELDAETLEAGRALAADLREKYGLQTITGEETKAWLADPERSTFLFDVRTEEEFAKGHVTGAQSAPGGQLVQATDEKLAVRNARIILSCDNGLRSASTAIWLVGM
;
A
#
# COMPACT_ATOMS: atom_id res chain seq x y z
N CYS A 1 7.22 8.38 5.12
CA CYS A 1 6.92 7.16 4.40
C CYS A 1 5.44 7.13 4.04
N PRO A 2 5.06 6.99 2.77
CA PRO A 2 3.67 6.84 2.35
C PRO A 2 3.02 5.60 2.99
N ASN A 3 1.70 5.63 3.23
CA ASN A 3 1.01 4.57 3.97
C ASN A 3 1.12 3.17 3.35
N ALA A 4 1.10 3.06 2.02
CA ALA A 4 1.27 1.77 1.34
C ALA A 4 2.70 1.21 1.43
N GLU A 5 3.67 2.07 1.69
CA GLU A 5 5.08 1.71 1.86
C GLU A 5 5.43 1.36 3.32
N LEU A 6 4.56 1.69 4.28
CA LEU A 6 4.85 1.52 5.70
C LEU A 6 5.20 0.06 6.04
N GLY A 7 4.30 -0.88 5.77
CA GLY A 7 4.53 -2.30 6.06
C GLY A 7 5.70 -2.90 5.29
N TYR A 8 5.95 -2.38 4.10
CA TYR A 8 7.03 -2.82 3.23
C TYR A 8 8.40 -2.31 3.69
N ARG A 9 8.48 -1.07 4.23
CA ARG A 9 9.74 -0.41 4.57
C ARG A 9 10.01 -0.25 6.07
N LEU A 10 9.02 -0.53 6.91
CA LEU A 10 9.14 -0.36 8.36
C LEU A 10 10.33 -1.12 8.97
N PRO A 11 10.66 -2.36 8.56
CA PRO A 11 11.80 -3.08 9.10
C PRO A 11 13.15 -2.35 8.91
N MET A 12 13.25 -1.53 7.84
CA MET A 12 14.43 -0.70 7.58
C MET A 12 14.38 0.64 8.31
N LEU A 13 13.18 1.13 8.67
CA LEU A 13 12.97 2.41 9.33
C LEU A 13 13.02 2.31 10.85
N CYS A 14 12.55 1.21 11.42
CA CYS A 14 12.45 1.00 12.87
C CYS A 14 12.69 -0.48 13.19
N LYS A 15 13.83 -0.76 13.85
CA LYS A 15 14.21 -2.12 14.25
C LYS A 15 13.78 -2.50 15.67
N ASP A 16 13.50 -1.50 16.52
CA ASP A 16 13.07 -1.72 17.88
C ASP A 16 11.56 -1.89 17.95
N PRO A 17 11.05 -3.10 18.31
CA PRO A 17 9.61 -3.37 18.36
C PRO A 17 8.88 -2.62 19.47
N THR A 18 9.59 -1.99 20.41
CA THR A 18 8.99 -1.21 21.49
C THR A 18 8.78 0.27 21.13
N THR A 19 9.38 0.73 20.03
CA THR A 19 9.27 2.10 19.56
C THR A 19 7.84 2.39 19.05
N PRO A 20 7.14 3.42 19.61
CA PRO A 20 5.82 3.80 19.12
C PRO A 20 5.88 4.35 17.69
N ILE A 21 5.00 3.86 16.83
CA ILE A 21 4.83 4.34 15.45
C ILE A 21 3.64 5.30 15.40
N ILE A 22 3.90 6.56 15.12
CA ILE A 22 2.84 7.58 14.99
C ILE A 22 2.68 7.92 13.51
N ILE A 23 1.51 7.62 12.96
CA ILE A 23 1.18 7.87 11.56
C ILE A 23 0.37 9.15 11.45
N ASN A 24 0.85 10.08 10.62
CA ASN A 24 0.22 11.36 10.38
C ASN A 24 -0.15 11.53 8.90
N CYS A 25 -1.25 12.24 8.67
CA CYS A 25 -1.61 12.77 7.33
C CYS A 25 -2.21 14.18 7.48
N ALA A 26 -2.67 14.77 6.40
CA ALA A 26 -3.27 16.11 6.46
C ALA A 26 -4.53 16.17 7.34
N GLY A 27 -5.35 15.13 7.32
CA GLY A 27 -6.61 15.06 8.06
C GLY A 27 -6.77 13.74 8.80
N ARG A 28 -7.40 12.73 8.17
CA ARG A 28 -7.82 11.52 8.89
C ARG A 28 -7.59 10.22 8.11
N THR A 29 -8.09 10.12 6.88
CA THR A 29 -8.26 8.84 6.17
C THR A 29 -6.94 8.11 5.91
N ARG A 30 -5.95 8.76 5.34
CA ARG A 30 -4.66 8.14 4.98
C ARG A 30 -3.92 7.57 6.20
N SER A 31 -3.92 8.27 7.33
CA SER A 31 -3.25 7.77 8.53
C SER A 31 -3.97 6.57 9.14
N ILE A 32 -5.30 6.51 9.08
CA ILE A 32 -6.09 5.36 9.53
C ILE A 32 -5.80 4.15 8.64
N ILE A 33 -5.80 4.31 7.31
CA ILE A 33 -5.47 3.24 6.37
C ILE A 33 -4.05 2.71 6.63
N GLY A 34 -3.08 3.62 6.80
CA GLY A 34 -1.69 3.22 7.08
C GLY A 34 -1.55 2.48 8.42
N ALA A 35 -2.20 2.95 9.49
CA ALA A 35 -2.17 2.29 10.79
C ALA A 35 -2.82 0.91 10.74
N GLN A 36 -4.00 0.81 10.14
CA GLN A 36 -4.69 -0.47 9.99
C GLN A 36 -3.87 -1.44 9.11
N GLY A 37 -3.17 -0.93 8.09
CA GLY A 37 -2.25 -1.72 7.29
C GLY A 37 -1.16 -2.37 8.14
N LEU A 38 -0.54 -1.64 9.08
CA LEU A 38 0.45 -2.21 10.00
C LEU A 38 -0.16 -3.22 10.97
N VAL A 39 -1.38 -2.98 11.44
CA VAL A 39 -2.11 -3.95 12.30
C VAL A 39 -2.41 -5.24 11.54
N LEU A 40 -2.81 -5.16 10.27
CA LEU A 40 -3.07 -6.33 9.40
C LEU A 40 -1.81 -7.17 9.14
N LEU A 41 -0.64 -6.54 9.24
CA LEU A 41 0.68 -7.18 9.10
C LEU A 41 1.23 -7.69 10.44
N ASP A 42 0.44 -7.66 11.50
CA ASP A 42 0.83 -8.09 12.85
C ASP A 42 2.14 -7.42 13.33
N ILE A 43 2.36 -6.15 12.97
CA ILE A 43 3.53 -5.37 13.39
C ILE A 43 3.51 -5.21 14.91
N PRO A 44 4.59 -5.60 15.64
CA PRO A 44 4.59 -5.65 17.10
C PRO A 44 4.63 -4.27 17.79
N ASN A 45 5.02 -3.24 17.07
CA ASN A 45 5.14 -1.89 17.60
C ASN A 45 3.80 -1.31 18.05
N PRO A 46 3.74 -0.49 19.12
CA PRO A 46 2.56 0.32 19.43
C PRO A 46 2.25 1.29 18.28
N ILE A 47 1.04 1.19 17.70
CA ILE A 47 0.65 1.94 16.50
C ILE A 47 -0.39 3.00 16.88
N TYR A 48 -0.14 4.24 16.50
CA TYR A 48 -1.00 5.39 16.76
C TYR A 48 -1.23 6.19 15.49
N THR A 49 -2.35 6.93 15.47
CA THR A 49 -2.59 7.97 14.47
C THR A 49 -2.72 9.33 15.16
N LEU A 50 -2.18 10.38 14.55
CA LEU A 50 -2.40 11.74 15.02
C LEU A 50 -3.87 12.13 14.78
N ARG A 51 -4.58 12.48 15.86
CA ARG A 51 -6.01 12.83 15.81
C ARG A 51 -6.26 14.01 14.87
N ASN A 52 -7.05 13.79 13.83
CA ASN A 52 -7.35 14.76 12.77
C ASN A 52 -6.11 15.30 12.03
N GLY A 53 -4.96 14.59 12.13
CA GLY A 53 -3.76 14.88 11.37
C GLY A 53 -3.19 16.29 11.58
N THR A 54 -2.52 16.80 10.56
CA THR A 54 -1.93 18.15 10.55
C THR A 54 -2.97 19.26 10.77
N GLN A 55 -4.19 19.05 10.29
CA GLN A 55 -5.29 20.02 10.53
C GLN A 55 -5.68 20.09 12.02
N GLY A 56 -5.83 18.92 12.66
CA GLY A 56 -6.13 18.86 14.09
C GLY A 56 -5.01 19.45 14.96
N TRP A 57 -3.75 19.22 14.59
CA TRP A 57 -2.58 19.81 15.22
C TRP A 57 -2.65 21.34 15.21
N ARG A 58 -2.92 21.89 14.04
CA ARG A 58 -3.03 23.33 13.83
C ARG A 58 -4.23 23.96 14.58
N LEU A 59 -5.38 23.28 14.56
CA LEU A 59 -6.58 23.73 15.29
C LEU A 59 -6.40 23.68 16.81
N ALA A 60 -5.51 22.83 17.32
CA ALA A 60 -5.12 22.77 18.71
C ALA A 60 -4.13 23.88 19.12
N GLY A 61 -3.75 24.77 18.19
CA GLY A 61 -2.87 25.92 18.45
C GLY A 61 -1.38 25.60 18.34
N PHE A 62 -1.01 24.45 17.79
CA PHE A 62 0.40 24.08 17.58
C PHE A 62 0.93 24.56 16.23
N ASP A 63 2.21 24.92 16.21
CA ASP A 63 2.89 25.38 15.00
C ASP A 63 3.23 24.26 14.04
N LEU A 64 3.33 24.61 12.74
CA LEU A 64 3.80 23.73 11.69
C LEU A 64 5.20 24.16 11.24
N VAL A 65 6.08 23.19 11.03
CA VAL A 65 7.37 23.43 10.35
C VAL A 65 7.14 23.33 8.85
N HIS A 66 7.66 24.29 8.11
CA HIS A 66 7.56 24.38 6.65
C HIS A 66 8.92 24.24 5.97
N GLY A 67 8.91 23.85 4.70
CA GLY A 67 10.12 23.79 3.86
C GLY A 67 11.04 22.60 4.10
N ALA A 68 10.62 21.60 4.91
CA ALA A 68 11.37 20.37 5.03
C ALA A 68 11.22 19.48 3.79
N SER A 69 12.33 18.96 3.27
CA SER A 69 12.30 17.95 2.22
C SER A 69 12.03 16.57 2.82
N PRO A 70 11.23 15.71 2.16
CA PRO A 70 11.05 14.34 2.60
C PRO A 70 12.40 13.58 2.52
N LEU A 71 12.64 12.73 3.51
CA LEU A 71 13.76 11.79 3.45
C LEU A 71 13.52 10.76 2.33
N PRO A 72 14.58 10.32 1.63
CA PRO A 72 14.45 9.25 0.66
C PRO A 72 13.94 7.98 1.33
N LEU A 73 13.13 7.21 0.62
CA LEU A 73 12.69 5.91 1.10
C LEU A 73 13.88 4.95 1.12
N PRO A 74 14.06 4.15 2.21
CA PRO A 74 15.14 3.19 2.27
C PRO A 74 14.95 2.11 1.19
N GLU A 75 16.04 1.70 0.56
CA GLU A 75 16.06 0.49 -0.25
C GLU A 75 16.03 -0.73 0.69
N LEU A 76 15.35 -1.79 0.25
CA LEU A 76 15.24 -3.00 1.04
C LEU A 76 16.43 -3.92 0.73
N ASP A 77 16.99 -4.51 1.78
CA ASP A 77 17.96 -5.60 1.63
C ASP A 77 17.26 -6.92 1.23
N ALA A 78 18.08 -7.90 0.84
CA ALA A 78 17.58 -9.19 0.36
C ALA A 78 16.80 -9.96 1.44
N GLU A 79 17.18 -9.83 2.71
CA GLU A 79 16.51 -10.46 3.83
C GLU A 79 15.11 -9.88 4.04
N THR A 80 14.98 -8.56 4.04
CA THR A 80 13.68 -7.86 4.16
C THR A 80 12.78 -8.16 2.98
N LEU A 81 13.33 -8.25 1.77
CA LEU A 81 12.56 -8.64 0.57
C LEU A 81 12.00 -10.06 0.69
N GLU A 82 12.81 -11.01 1.18
CA GLU A 82 12.36 -12.40 1.34
C GLU A 82 11.34 -12.55 2.47
N ALA A 83 11.56 -11.90 3.61
CA ALA A 83 10.57 -11.83 4.68
C ALA A 83 9.23 -11.23 4.18
N GLY A 84 9.29 -10.21 3.34
CA GLY A 84 8.11 -9.64 2.69
C GLY A 84 7.38 -10.62 1.76
N ARG A 85 8.10 -11.51 1.05
CA ARG A 85 7.48 -12.56 0.23
C ARG A 85 6.76 -13.59 1.07
N ALA A 86 7.39 -14.03 2.17
CA ALA A 86 6.78 -14.97 3.11
C ALA A 86 5.48 -14.39 3.71
N LEU A 87 5.55 -13.16 4.22
CA LEU A 87 4.38 -12.45 4.75
C LEU A 87 3.28 -12.27 3.70
N ALA A 88 3.63 -11.99 2.45
CA ALA A 88 2.67 -11.89 1.36
C ALA A 88 1.98 -13.24 1.08
N ALA A 89 2.68 -14.36 1.22
CA ALA A 89 2.11 -15.70 1.09
C ALA A 89 1.09 -15.97 2.20
N ASP A 90 1.45 -15.70 3.45
CA ASP A 90 0.59 -15.85 4.62
C ASP A 90 -0.68 -14.99 4.50
N LEU A 91 -0.55 -13.75 4.05
CA LEU A 91 -1.69 -12.87 3.81
C LEU A 91 -2.61 -13.40 2.71
N ARG A 92 -2.05 -13.92 1.62
CA ARG A 92 -2.87 -14.52 0.55
C ARG A 92 -3.68 -15.70 1.05
N GLU A 93 -3.05 -16.59 1.82
CA GLU A 93 -3.74 -17.72 2.43
C GLU A 93 -4.82 -17.27 3.42
N LYS A 94 -4.45 -16.41 4.38
CA LYS A 94 -5.34 -15.88 5.43
C LYS A 94 -6.59 -15.21 4.88
N TYR A 95 -6.46 -14.46 3.78
CA TYR A 95 -7.55 -13.67 3.18
C TYR A 95 -8.11 -14.25 1.88
N GLY A 96 -7.70 -15.44 1.48
CA GLY A 96 -8.20 -16.11 0.27
C GLY A 96 -7.88 -15.35 -1.02
N LEU A 97 -6.77 -14.61 -1.06
CA LEU A 97 -6.39 -13.84 -2.24
C LEU A 97 -5.80 -14.75 -3.31
N GLN A 98 -6.32 -14.64 -4.52
CA GLN A 98 -5.85 -15.43 -5.65
C GLN A 98 -4.63 -14.78 -6.33
N THR A 99 -3.76 -15.62 -6.86
CA THR A 99 -2.70 -15.20 -7.78
C THR A 99 -3.02 -15.71 -9.16
N ILE A 100 -2.66 -14.94 -10.18
CA ILE A 100 -2.83 -15.34 -11.58
C ILE A 100 -1.50 -15.24 -12.33
N THR A 101 -1.37 -16.02 -13.37
CA THR A 101 -0.20 -16.02 -14.25
C THR A 101 -0.23 -14.83 -15.22
N GLY A 102 0.91 -14.57 -15.88
CA GLY A 102 0.96 -13.58 -16.95
C GLY A 102 0.08 -13.95 -18.15
N GLU A 103 -0.11 -15.23 -18.42
CA GLU A 103 -0.98 -15.72 -19.50
C GLU A 103 -2.45 -15.47 -19.16
N GLU A 104 -2.88 -15.81 -17.94
CA GLU A 104 -4.23 -15.52 -17.45
C GLU A 104 -4.49 -14.02 -17.43
N THR A 105 -3.50 -13.21 -17.01
CA THR A 105 -3.59 -11.74 -17.04
C THR A 105 -3.88 -11.24 -18.44
N LYS A 106 -3.14 -11.71 -19.45
CA LYS A 106 -3.37 -11.34 -20.84
C LYS A 106 -4.76 -11.77 -21.33
N ALA A 107 -5.18 -12.99 -20.98
CA ALA A 107 -6.50 -13.49 -21.34
C ALA A 107 -7.63 -12.63 -20.72
N TRP A 108 -7.48 -12.26 -19.46
CA TRP A 108 -8.47 -11.41 -18.77
C TRP A 108 -8.52 -9.99 -19.32
N LEU A 109 -7.37 -9.42 -19.68
CA LEU A 109 -7.33 -8.09 -20.31
C LEU A 109 -7.94 -8.06 -21.72
N ALA A 110 -7.91 -9.19 -22.42
CA ALA A 110 -8.49 -9.34 -23.75
C ALA A 110 -9.98 -9.74 -23.73
N ASP A 111 -10.54 -10.10 -22.57
CA ASP A 111 -11.93 -10.54 -22.43
C ASP A 111 -12.89 -9.33 -22.52
N PRO A 112 -13.75 -9.23 -23.56
CA PRO A 112 -14.68 -8.12 -23.72
C PRO A 112 -15.90 -8.21 -22.79
N GLU A 113 -16.18 -9.38 -22.22
CA GLU A 113 -17.40 -9.63 -21.42
C GLU A 113 -17.28 -9.06 -20.00
N ARG A 114 -16.06 -8.81 -19.52
CA ARG A 114 -15.84 -8.32 -18.17
C ARG A 114 -14.65 -7.36 -18.08
N SER A 115 -14.90 -6.15 -17.60
CA SER A 115 -13.86 -5.15 -17.38
C SER A 115 -12.76 -5.68 -16.47
N THR A 116 -11.52 -5.51 -16.90
CA THR A 116 -10.32 -5.91 -16.14
C THR A 116 -9.38 -4.73 -16.03
N PHE A 117 -8.92 -4.46 -14.81
CA PHE A 117 -7.92 -3.43 -14.51
C PHE A 117 -6.65 -4.07 -14.01
N LEU A 118 -5.53 -3.65 -14.53
CA LEU A 118 -4.20 -4.06 -14.08
C LEU A 118 -3.48 -2.84 -13.51
N PHE A 119 -3.20 -2.86 -12.20
CA PHE A 119 -2.51 -1.79 -11.50
C PHE A 119 -1.15 -2.24 -10.97
N ASP A 120 -0.17 -1.38 -11.12
CA ASP A 120 1.09 -1.46 -10.38
C ASP A 120 0.96 -0.59 -9.13
N VAL A 121 1.04 -1.23 -7.95
CA VAL A 121 0.82 -0.59 -6.66
C VAL A 121 2.10 -0.11 -5.98
N ARG A 122 3.23 -0.16 -6.68
CA ARG A 122 4.52 0.39 -6.25
C ARG A 122 4.53 1.92 -6.32
N THR A 123 5.67 2.53 -5.99
CA THR A 123 5.84 3.97 -6.18
C THR A 123 5.89 4.36 -7.66
N GLU A 124 5.60 5.63 -7.96
CA GLU A 124 5.67 6.13 -9.34
C GLU A 124 7.08 6.02 -9.93
N GLU A 125 8.12 6.19 -9.09
CA GLU A 125 9.51 6.04 -9.51
C GLU A 125 9.87 4.59 -9.87
N GLU A 126 9.34 3.61 -9.12
CA GLU A 126 9.52 2.20 -9.43
C GLU A 126 8.78 1.82 -10.71
N PHE A 127 7.55 2.31 -10.88
CA PHE A 127 6.77 2.14 -12.09
C PHE A 127 7.49 2.70 -13.32
N ALA A 128 8.06 3.90 -13.23
CA ALA A 128 8.79 4.54 -14.32
C ALA A 128 10.05 3.78 -14.74
N LYS A 129 10.70 3.06 -13.81
CA LYS A 129 11.86 2.21 -14.10
C LYS A 129 11.52 0.93 -14.88
N GLY A 130 10.27 0.48 -14.81
CA GLY A 130 9.78 -0.69 -15.52
C GLY A 130 8.54 -1.29 -14.84
N HIS A 131 7.55 -1.67 -15.63
CA HIS A 131 6.27 -2.21 -15.15
C HIS A 131 5.71 -3.27 -16.09
N VAL A 132 4.72 -4.01 -15.67
CA VAL A 132 4.02 -4.99 -16.50
C VAL A 132 3.28 -4.28 -17.63
N THR A 133 3.45 -4.74 -18.87
CA THR A 133 2.78 -4.15 -20.04
C THR A 133 1.27 -4.08 -19.84
N GLY A 134 0.72 -2.89 -20.03
CA GLY A 134 -0.71 -2.61 -19.82
C GLY A 134 -1.10 -2.25 -18.39
N ALA A 135 -0.15 -2.27 -17.44
CA ALA A 135 -0.41 -1.80 -16.09
C ALA A 135 -0.52 -0.27 -16.04
N GLN A 136 -1.39 0.21 -15.16
CA GLN A 136 -1.52 1.61 -14.80
C GLN A 136 -0.86 1.83 -13.43
N SER A 137 -0.17 2.96 -13.25
CA SER A 137 0.38 3.34 -11.95
C SER A 137 -0.76 3.72 -10.99
N ALA A 138 -0.81 3.02 -9.88
CA ALA A 138 -1.77 3.28 -8.81
C ALA A 138 -1.16 2.89 -7.45
N PRO A 139 -0.27 3.70 -6.86
CA PRO A 139 0.31 3.41 -5.55
C PRO A 139 -0.76 2.99 -4.55
N GLY A 140 -0.57 1.83 -3.89
CA GLY A 140 -1.65 1.09 -3.22
C GLY A 140 -2.45 1.91 -2.22
N GLY A 141 -1.80 2.81 -1.48
CA GLY A 141 -2.51 3.68 -0.53
C GLY A 141 -3.39 4.74 -1.21
N GLN A 142 -3.01 5.21 -2.40
CA GLN A 142 -3.82 6.11 -3.20
C GLN A 142 -4.99 5.36 -3.85
N LEU A 143 -4.73 4.15 -4.37
CA LEU A 143 -5.76 3.30 -4.94
C LEU A 143 -6.88 2.99 -3.92
N VAL A 144 -6.51 2.65 -2.68
CA VAL A 144 -7.48 2.39 -1.60
C VAL A 144 -8.23 3.67 -1.19
N GLN A 145 -7.53 4.81 -1.11
CA GLN A 145 -8.13 6.07 -0.67
C GLN A 145 -9.13 6.65 -1.68
N ALA A 146 -8.84 6.50 -2.97
CA ALA A 146 -9.57 7.11 -4.08
C ALA A 146 -9.89 6.04 -5.15
N THR A 147 -10.49 4.94 -4.70
CA THR A 147 -10.82 3.79 -5.54
C THR A 147 -11.75 4.19 -6.70
N ASP A 148 -12.69 5.08 -6.45
CA ASP A 148 -13.65 5.60 -7.43
C ASP A 148 -13.01 6.44 -8.54
N GLU A 149 -11.86 7.04 -8.31
CA GLU A 149 -11.09 7.74 -9.35
C GLU A 149 -10.43 6.78 -10.35
N LYS A 150 -10.17 5.53 -9.94
CA LYS A 150 -9.45 4.53 -10.73
C LYS A 150 -10.34 3.42 -11.26
N LEU A 151 -11.40 3.10 -10.55
CA LEU A 151 -12.28 1.96 -10.79
C LEU A 151 -13.73 2.43 -11.01
N ALA A 152 -14.06 2.72 -12.27
CA ALA A 152 -15.39 3.21 -12.65
C ALA A 152 -16.45 2.10 -12.78
N VAL A 153 -16.06 0.81 -12.70
CA VAL A 153 -16.92 -0.34 -12.99
C VAL A 153 -17.04 -1.25 -11.78
N ARG A 154 -18.25 -1.49 -11.30
CA ARG A 154 -18.53 -2.47 -10.24
C ARG A 154 -18.26 -3.90 -10.74
N ASN A 155 -17.80 -4.76 -9.83
CA ASN A 155 -17.49 -6.16 -10.11
C ASN A 155 -16.43 -6.38 -11.21
N ALA A 156 -15.64 -5.36 -11.52
CA ALA A 156 -14.50 -5.52 -12.40
C ALA A 156 -13.49 -6.52 -11.82
N ARG A 157 -12.72 -7.17 -12.68
CA ARG A 157 -11.52 -7.89 -12.26
C ARG A 157 -10.43 -6.87 -11.95
N ILE A 158 -9.78 -7.00 -10.80
CA ILE A 158 -8.68 -6.14 -10.41
C ILE A 158 -7.44 -7.00 -10.23
N ILE A 159 -6.41 -6.70 -10.99
CA ILE A 159 -5.11 -7.37 -10.91
C ILE A 159 -4.12 -6.36 -10.36
N LEU A 160 -3.40 -6.74 -9.31
CA LEU A 160 -2.42 -5.91 -8.65
C LEU A 160 -1.03 -6.49 -8.82
N SER A 161 -0.07 -5.69 -9.25
CA SER A 161 1.33 -6.08 -9.39
C SER A 161 2.24 -5.27 -8.48
N CYS A 162 3.27 -5.91 -7.96
CA CYS A 162 4.40 -5.30 -7.29
C CYS A 162 5.62 -6.23 -7.39
N ASP A 163 6.70 -5.95 -6.67
CA ASP A 163 7.97 -6.69 -6.74
C ASP A 163 7.96 -8.02 -5.95
N ASN A 164 7.49 -8.01 -4.69
CA ASN A 164 7.55 -9.19 -3.81
C ASN A 164 6.19 -9.72 -3.33
N GLY A 165 5.10 -9.13 -3.79
CA GLY A 165 3.73 -9.55 -3.44
C GLY A 165 3.13 -8.87 -2.22
N LEU A 166 3.92 -8.25 -1.32
CA LEU A 166 3.41 -7.70 -0.07
C LEU A 166 2.51 -6.48 -0.26
N ARG A 167 2.95 -5.52 -1.10
CA ARG A 167 2.15 -4.32 -1.38
C ARG A 167 0.87 -4.64 -2.13
N SER A 168 0.90 -5.60 -3.07
CA SER A 168 -0.29 -6.05 -3.77
C SER A 168 -1.26 -6.81 -2.86
N ALA A 169 -0.77 -7.71 -2.00
CA ALA A 169 -1.61 -8.41 -1.02
C ALA A 169 -2.27 -7.44 -0.03
N SER A 170 -1.50 -6.53 0.57
CA SER A 170 -2.03 -5.51 1.48
C SER A 170 -3.09 -4.62 0.84
N THR A 171 -2.88 -4.21 -0.42
CA THR A 171 -3.85 -3.42 -1.17
C THR A 171 -5.11 -4.23 -1.50
N ALA A 172 -4.94 -5.51 -1.90
CA ALA A 172 -6.06 -6.39 -2.24
C ALA A 172 -6.99 -6.64 -1.04
N ILE A 173 -6.46 -6.79 0.18
CA ILE A 173 -7.26 -6.97 1.40
C ILE A 173 -8.25 -5.80 1.57
N TRP A 174 -7.80 -4.58 1.35
CA TRP A 174 -8.69 -3.42 1.41
C TRP A 174 -9.75 -3.43 0.32
N LEU A 175 -9.37 -3.71 -0.92
CA LEU A 175 -10.30 -3.70 -2.05
C LEU A 175 -11.37 -4.80 -1.95
N VAL A 176 -11.03 -5.96 -1.39
CA VAL A 176 -12.00 -7.05 -1.13
C VAL A 176 -12.99 -6.68 -0.02
N GLY A 177 -12.57 -5.85 0.94
CA GLY A 177 -13.43 -5.39 2.03
C GLY A 177 -14.35 -4.20 1.69
N MET A 178 -14.21 -3.62 0.49
CA MET A 178 -14.98 -2.46 0.02
C MET A 178 -16.15 -2.86 -0.89
#